data_ef96644f9b0fd9e9efb00b31a33d330e
#
_entry.id   ef96644f9b0fd9e9efb00b31a33d330e
#
_cell.length_a   1.000
_cell.length_b   1.000
_cell.length_c   1.000
_cell.angle_alpha   90.00
_cell.angle_beta   90.00
_cell.angle_gamma   90.00
#
_symmetry.space_group_name_H-M   'P 1'
#
loop_
_entity.id
_entity.type
_entity.pdbx_description
1 polymer ?
#
loop_
_entity_poly.entity_id
_entity_poly.type
_entity_poly.pdbx_seq_one_letter_code
_entity_poly.pdbx_strand_id
1 'polypeptide(L)'
;TREMLPLYEKFDVLVTAGDVDRAMAPIENSLQGTITDTVDLLIRDDSLAICGEIVLEIEHCLMVQPGADRGGVEVIYSHPQSLGQCRQYLEARFPGVRTEAALSNSEAVAVMMKTPRSGAIGPARAAEIYGARILERGIEDSPVNKTRFVVLAREGAAPTGNDKTSLAFGVAHDRPGTLVSVLHEFADRSINLTKIESRPSGADLGV
;
A
#
# COMPACT_ATOMS: atom_id res chain seq x y z
N THR A 1 13.90 11.16 -14.55
CA THR A 1 13.74 9.78 -14.07
C THR A 1 14.40 9.67 -12.71
N ARG A 2 13.64 9.87 -11.64
CA ARG A 2 14.13 9.59 -10.29
C ARG A 2 14.06 8.07 -10.11
N GLU A 3 15.18 7.46 -9.80
CA GLU A 3 15.27 6.04 -9.46
C GLU A 3 14.29 5.73 -8.32
N MET A 4 13.43 4.73 -8.54
CA MET A 4 12.59 4.20 -7.48
C MET A 4 13.45 3.30 -6.61
N LEU A 5 14.00 3.85 -5.54
CA LEU A 5 14.50 3.05 -4.42
C LEU A 5 13.32 2.35 -3.71
N PRO A 6 13.57 1.31 -2.90
CA PRO A 6 12.51 0.71 -2.09
C PRO A 6 11.71 1.81 -1.39
N LEU A 7 10.40 1.75 -1.55
CA LEU A 7 9.47 2.85 -1.24
C LEU A 7 9.60 3.36 0.21
N TYR A 8 10.05 2.50 1.11
CA TYR A 8 10.00 2.66 2.55
C TYR A 8 11.20 3.42 3.15
N GLU A 9 12.38 3.27 2.60
CA GLU A 9 13.58 4.00 3.05
C GLU A 9 13.63 5.46 2.58
N LYS A 10 12.67 5.89 1.74
CA LYS A 10 12.71 7.22 1.11
C LYS A 10 11.77 8.25 1.70
N PHE A 11 10.62 7.87 2.24
CA PHE A 11 9.65 8.84 2.77
C PHE A 11 10.24 9.59 3.97
N ASP A 12 10.90 8.84 4.83
CA ASP A 12 11.61 9.35 5.99
C ASP A 12 12.71 10.33 5.56
N VAL A 13 13.64 9.88 4.73
CA VAL A 13 14.78 10.69 4.29
C VAL A 13 14.35 11.95 3.55
N LEU A 14 13.35 11.89 2.66
CA LEU A 14 12.94 13.05 1.86
C LEU A 14 12.23 14.12 2.69
N VAL A 15 11.38 13.73 3.65
CA VAL A 15 10.70 14.71 4.51
C VAL A 15 11.65 15.27 5.56
N THR A 16 12.48 14.43 6.16
CA THR A 16 13.44 14.84 7.20
C THR A 16 14.60 15.64 6.61
N ALA A 17 15.04 15.38 5.40
CA ALA A 17 16.02 16.22 4.68
C ALA A 17 15.45 17.56 4.20
N GLY A 18 14.11 17.73 4.18
CA GLY A 18 13.46 18.94 3.69
C GLY A 18 13.35 19.03 2.18
N ASP A 19 13.57 17.92 1.48
CA ASP A 19 13.43 17.84 0.01
C ASP A 19 11.97 17.90 -0.43
N VAL A 20 11.04 17.52 0.47
CA VAL A 20 9.59 17.63 0.29
C VAL A 20 8.93 18.06 1.61
N ASP A 21 7.82 18.77 1.51
CA ASP A 21 7.06 19.21 2.69
C ASP A 21 6.20 18.10 3.29
N ARG A 22 5.75 17.17 2.46
CA ARG A 22 4.85 16.06 2.84
C ARG A 22 5.16 14.81 2.02
N ALA A 23 4.92 13.66 2.65
CA ALA A 23 4.94 12.37 1.98
C ALA A 23 3.60 11.65 2.17
N MET A 24 3.29 10.73 1.26
CA MET A 24 2.13 9.86 1.37
C MET A 24 2.58 8.41 1.40
N ALA A 25 2.25 7.69 2.47
CA ALA A 25 2.62 6.30 2.67
C ALA A 25 1.39 5.42 2.86
N PRO A 26 1.32 4.23 2.22
CA PRO A 26 0.25 3.29 2.46
C PRO A 26 0.39 2.69 3.87
N ILE A 27 -0.69 2.60 4.64
CA ILE A 27 -0.68 2.06 6.00
C ILE A 27 -1.52 0.80 6.16
N GLU A 28 -2.55 0.66 5.33
CA GLU A 28 -3.47 -0.47 5.42
C GLU A 28 -4.17 -0.72 4.09
N ASN A 29 -4.31 -1.99 3.73
CA ASN A 29 -5.13 -2.43 2.61
C ASN A 29 -6.26 -3.33 3.10
N SER A 30 -7.48 -3.16 2.57
CA SER A 30 -8.68 -3.89 3.03
C SER A 30 -8.61 -5.40 2.84
N LEU A 31 -7.79 -5.91 1.94
CA LEU A 31 -7.63 -7.34 1.65
C LEU A 31 -6.40 -7.95 2.35
N GLN A 32 -5.35 -7.17 2.56
CA GLN A 32 -4.06 -7.65 3.07
C GLN A 32 -3.76 -7.21 4.49
N GLY A 33 -4.55 -6.28 5.02
CA GLY A 33 -4.34 -5.74 6.36
C GLY A 33 -3.26 -4.66 6.40
N THR A 34 -2.54 -4.61 7.50
CA THR A 34 -1.55 -3.59 7.81
C THR A 34 -0.30 -3.69 6.93
N ILE A 35 0.19 -2.55 6.48
CA ILE A 35 1.49 -2.43 5.82
C ILE A 35 2.53 -2.18 6.90
N THR A 36 3.15 -3.27 7.33
CA THR A 36 4.00 -3.33 8.52
C THR A 36 5.20 -2.40 8.46
N ASP A 37 5.83 -2.27 7.29
CA ASP A 37 7.01 -1.41 7.12
C ASP A 37 6.70 0.05 7.42
N THR A 38 5.55 0.56 6.96
CA THR A 38 5.11 1.93 7.27
C THR A 38 4.83 2.12 8.76
N VAL A 39 4.16 1.13 9.39
CA VAL A 39 3.86 1.20 10.83
C VAL A 39 5.14 1.14 11.66
N ASP A 40 6.06 0.24 11.32
CA ASP A 40 7.34 0.09 12.02
C ASP A 40 8.21 1.35 11.91
N LEU A 41 8.20 2.01 10.73
CA LEU A 41 8.88 3.29 10.56
C LEU A 41 8.30 4.35 11.49
N LEU A 42 6.99 4.52 11.51
CA LEU A 42 6.30 5.52 12.35
C LEU A 42 6.47 5.27 13.85
N ILE A 43 6.70 4.02 14.27
CA ILE A 43 6.98 3.69 15.67
C ILE A 43 8.42 4.04 16.04
N ARG A 44 9.37 3.90 15.10
CA ARG A 44 10.81 4.10 15.36
C ARG A 44 11.24 5.56 15.22
N ASP A 45 10.56 6.32 14.38
CA ASP A 45 10.90 7.70 14.06
C ASP A 45 9.79 8.65 14.49
N ASP A 46 10.07 9.45 15.50
CA ASP A 46 9.18 10.48 16.06
C ASP A 46 9.30 11.82 15.35
N SER A 47 10.18 11.93 14.36
CA SER A 47 10.38 13.16 13.57
C SER A 47 9.22 13.45 12.61
N LEU A 48 8.39 12.44 12.32
CA LEU A 48 7.26 12.52 11.41
C LEU A 48 5.92 12.36 12.14
N ALA A 49 4.98 13.22 11.80
CA ALA A 49 3.61 13.17 12.29
C ALA A 49 2.63 12.81 11.15
N ILE A 50 1.59 12.06 11.48
CA ILE A 50 0.45 11.86 10.59
C ILE A 50 -0.39 13.14 10.63
N CYS A 51 -0.51 13.83 9.49
CA CYS A 51 -1.29 15.07 9.36
C CYS A 51 -2.58 14.91 8.53
N GLY A 52 -2.84 13.72 8.00
CA GLY A 52 -4.07 13.41 7.27
C GLY A 52 -4.13 11.97 6.78
N GLU A 53 -5.28 11.58 6.27
CA GLU A 53 -5.46 10.27 5.62
C GLU A 53 -6.22 10.41 4.30
N ILE A 54 -5.94 9.47 3.37
CA ILE A 54 -6.61 9.34 2.09
C ILE A 54 -6.95 7.86 1.90
N VAL A 55 -8.19 7.56 1.54
CA VAL A 55 -8.61 6.21 1.16
C VAL A 55 -8.84 6.16 -0.34
N LEU A 56 -8.11 5.27 -1.03
CA LEU A 56 -8.25 5.07 -2.46
C LEU A 56 -8.86 3.69 -2.74
N GLU A 57 -9.82 3.65 -3.64
CA GLU A 57 -10.27 2.42 -4.25
C GLU A 57 -9.21 1.96 -5.26
N ILE A 58 -8.86 0.69 -5.21
CA ILE A 58 -7.84 0.10 -6.06
C ILE A 58 -8.54 -0.68 -7.16
N GLU A 59 -8.51 -0.13 -8.36
CA GLU A 59 -9.00 -0.78 -9.58
C GLU A 59 -7.81 -1.30 -10.38
N HIS A 60 -7.86 -2.58 -10.73
CA HIS A 60 -6.89 -3.19 -11.65
C HIS A 60 -7.42 -3.18 -13.08
N CYS A 61 -6.57 -2.77 -14.01
CA CYS A 61 -6.87 -2.78 -15.44
C CYS A 61 -5.90 -3.71 -16.17
N LEU A 62 -6.42 -4.47 -17.12
CA LEU A 62 -5.60 -5.16 -18.11
C LEU A 62 -5.25 -4.20 -19.23
N MET A 63 -3.97 -4.10 -19.55
CA MET A 63 -3.42 -3.19 -20.55
C MET A 63 -2.57 -3.94 -21.57
N VAL A 64 -2.52 -3.41 -22.78
CA VAL A 64 -1.67 -3.88 -23.89
C VAL A 64 -1.09 -2.70 -24.65
N GLN A 65 -0.18 -2.97 -25.58
CA GLN A 65 0.31 -1.96 -26.51
C GLN A 65 -0.85 -1.44 -27.40
N PRO A 66 -0.78 -0.18 -27.87
CA PRO A 66 -1.73 0.35 -28.84
C PRO A 66 -1.81 -0.56 -30.08
N GLY A 67 -3.04 -0.88 -30.49
CA GLY A 67 -3.29 -1.77 -31.63
C GLY A 67 -3.25 -3.28 -31.34
N ALA A 68 -2.74 -3.70 -30.18
CA ALA A 68 -2.80 -5.10 -29.77
C ALA A 68 -4.19 -5.49 -29.25
N ASP A 69 -4.50 -6.77 -29.33
CA ASP A 69 -5.74 -7.35 -28.82
C ASP A 69 -5.47 -8.48 -27.80
N ARG A 70 -6.54 -8.99 -27.21
CA ARG A 70 -6.48 -10.07 -26.20
C ARG A 70 -5.87 -11.36 -26.75
N GLY A 71 -6.19 -11.71 -27.99
CA GLY A 71 -5.78 -12.99 -28.60
C GLY A 71 -4.29 -13.12 -28.85
N GLY A 72 -3.58 -11.99 -28.88
CA GLY A 72 -2.14 -11.95 -29.09
C GLY A 72 -1.29 -12.02 -27.82
N VAL A 73 -1.90 -12.00 -26.63
CA VAL A 73 -1.16 -11.94 -25.36
C VAL A 73 -0.65 -13.31 -24.93
N GLU A 74 0.65 -13.45 -24.78
CA GLU A 74 1.35 -14.68 -24.34
C GLU A 74 1.94 -14.56 -22.92
N VAL A 75 2.19 -13.33 -22.46
CA VAL A 75 2.71 -13.06 -21.12
C VAL A 75 2.04 -11.84 -20.51
N ILE A 76 1.76 -11.88 -19.22
CA ILE A 76 1.19 -10.76 -18.46
C ILE A 76 2.14 -10.40 -17.31
N TYR A 77 2.56 -9.12 -17.29
CA TYR A 77 3.40 -8.54 -16.27
C TYR A 77 2.58 -7.84 -15.20
N SER A 78 2.93 -8.02 -13.93
CA SER A 78 2.42 -7.18 -12.83
C SER A 78 3.23 -7.39 -11.55
N HIS A 79 2.96 -6.56 -10.54
CA HIS A 79 3.41 -6.85 -9.18
C HIS A 79 2.77 -8.17 -8.70
N PRO A 80 3.50 -9.03 -7.96
CA PRO A 80 2.98 -10.34 -7.49
C PRO A 80 1.64 -10.25 -6.78
N GLN A 81 1.45 -9.22 -5.97
CA GLN A 81 0.20 -8.93 -5.28
C GLN A 81 -0.98 -8.73 -6.24
N SER A 82 -0.79 -7.94 -7.29
CA SER A 82 -1.84 -7.67 -8.28
C SER A 82 -2.15 -8.88 -9.13
N LEU A 83 -1.14 -9.71 -9.46
CA LEU A 83 -1.35 -11.03 -10.09
C LEU A 83 -2.22 -11.93 -9.21
N GLY A 84 -1.94 -11.97 -7.90
CA GLY A 84 -2.75 -12.74 -6.95
C GLY A 84 -4.19 -12.22 -6.83
N GLN A 85 -4.40 -10.90 -6.86
CA GLN A 85 -5.71 -10.28 -6.78
C GLN A 85 -6.57 -10.40 -8.06
N CYS A 86 -5.96 -10.75 -9.19
CA CYS A 86 -6.63 -10.95 -10.48
C CYS A 86 -6.55 -12.41 -10.96
N ARG A 87 -6.27 -13.36 -10.06
CA ARG A 87 -6.01 -14.75 -10.42
C ARG A 87 -7.20 -15.41 -11.14
N GLN A 88 -8.41 -15.29 -10.59
CA GLN A 88 -9.61 -15.90 -11.17
C GLN A 88 -9.91 -15.32 -12.55
N TYR A 89 -9.75 -14.01 -12.71
CA TYR A 89 -9.87 -13.36 -13.99
C TYR A 89 -8.88 -13.92 -15.02
N LEU A 90 -7.60 -14.06 -14.64
CA LEU A 90 -6.56 -14.60 -15.52
C LEU A 90 -6.84 -16.05 -15.91
N GLU A 91 -7.20 -16.90 -14.96
CA GLU A 91 -7.56 -18.31 -15.22
C GLU A 91 -8.75 -18.43 -16.18
N ALA A 92 -9.76 -17.58 -16.05
CA ALA A 92 -10.97 -17.61 -16.87
C ALA A 92 -10.77 -17.01 -18.28
N ARG A 93 -10.00 -15.95 -18.40
CA ARG A 93 -9.90 -15.17 -19.65
C ARG A 93 -8.62 -15.40 -20.43
N PHE A 94 -7.57 -15.92 -19.77
CA PHE A 94 -6.25 -16.19 -20.34
C PHE A 94 -5.71 -17.56 -19.86
N PRO A 95 -6.44 -18.66 -20.12
CA PRO A 95 -6.02 -19.96 -19.65
C PRO A 95 -4.63 -20.33 -20.18
N GLY A 96 -3.68 -20.59 -19.29
CA GLY A 96 -2.31 -20.96 -19.63
C GLY A 96 -1.39 -19.81 -20.03
N VAL A 97 -1.82 -18.56 -19.91
CA VAL A 97 -0.94 -17.41 -20.11
C VAL A 97 0.21 -17.42 -19.07
N ARG A 98 1.40 -17.09 -19.52
CA ARG A 98 2.55 -16.93 -18.62
C ARG A 98 2.39 -15.61 -17.84
N THR A 99 2.63 -15.64 -16.55
CA THR A 99 2.70 -14.43 -15.71
C THR A 99 4.11 -14.19 -15.25
N GLU A 100 4.55 -12.94 -15.28
CA GLU A 100 5.88 -12.52 -14.80
C GLU A 100 5.76 -11.38 -13.81
N ALA A 101 6.54 -11.51 -12.72
CA ALA A 101 6.59 -10.51 -11.66
C ALA A 101 7.43 -9.30 -12.08
N ALA A 102 6.92 -8.11 -11.75
CA ALA A 102 7.65 -6.85 -11.82
C ALA A 102 7.72 -6.21 -10.42
N LEU A 103 8.67 -5.31 -10.19
CA LEU A 103 8.83 -4.65 -8.89
C LEU A 103 7.66 -3.71 -8.56
N SER A 104 6.95 -3.24 -9.59
CA SER A 104 5.75 -2.42 -9.41
C SER A 104 4.80 -2.57 -10.59
N ASN A 105 3.53 -2.19 -10.39
CA ASN A 105 2.54 -2.16 -11.48
C ASN A 105 2.93 -1.15 -12.58
N SER A 106 3.56 -0.04 -12.24
CA SER A 106 4.04 0.94 -13.22
C SER A 106 5.19 0.39 -14.06
N GLU A 107 6.13 -0.32 -13.43
CA GLU A 107 7.22 -1.00 -14.14
C GLU A 107 6.68 -2.09 -15.07
N ALA A 108 5.69 -2.87 -14.62
CA ALA A 108 5.04 -3.88 -15.43
C ALA A 108 4.50 -3.29 -16.74
N VAL A 109 3.84 -2.12 -16.69
CA VAL A 109 3.35 -1.42 -17.88
C VAL A 109 4.51 -0.93 -18.75
N ALA A 110 5.58 -0.41 -18.16
CA ALA A 110 6.76 0.03 -18.90
C ALA A 110 7.47 -1.13 -19.63
N VAL A 111 7.54 -2.31 -19.01
CA VAL A 111 8.08 -3.55 -19.61
C VAL A 111 7.17 -4.02 -20.74
N MET A 112 5.86 -4.11 -20.51
CA MET A 112 4.86 -4.49 -21.49
C MET A 112 4.95 -3.62 -22.75
N MET A 113 5.10 -2.32 -22.62
CA MET A 113 5.21 -1.38 -23.75
C MET A 113 6.41 -1.67 -24.67
N LYS A 114 7.43 -2.39 -24.18
CA LYS A 114 8.64 -2.76 -24.93
C LYS A 114 8.63 -4.24 -25.37
N THR A 115 7.68 -5.03 -24.88
CA THR A 115 7.64 -6.48 -25.12
C THR A 115 6.47 -6.82 -26.05
N PRO A 116 6.70 -7.30 -27.26
CA PRO A 116 5.63 -7.74 -28.16
C PRO A 116 4.81 -8.88 -27.52
N ARG A 117 3.54 -8.97 -27.88
CA ARG A 117 2.62 -10.03 -27.46
C ARG A 117 2.47 -10.14 -25.92
N SER A 118 2.54 -9.01 -25.24
CA SER A 118 2.43 -8.95 -23.79
C SER A 118 1.26 -8.08 -23.33
N GLY A 119 0.80 -8.37 -22.11
CA GLY A 119 -0.12 -7.54 -21.34
C GLY A 119 0.50 -7.10 -20.03
N ALA A 120 -0.12 -6.13 -19.38
CA ALA A 120 0.20 -5.76 -18.01
C ALA A 120 -1.06 -5.51 -17.19
N ILE A 121 -0.99 -5.79 -15.88
CA ILE A 121 -2.02 -5.39 -14.92
C ILE A 121 -1.49 -4.23 -14.10
N GLY A 122 -2.30 -3.18 -13.98
CA GLY A 122 -1.98 -2.01 -13.18
C GLY A 122 -3.13 -1.01 -13.11
N PRO A 123 -2.93 0.12 -12.42
CA PRO A 123 -3.95 1.16 -12.31
C PRO A 123 -4.14 1.91 -13.64
N ALA A 124 -5.37 2.38 -13.91
CA ALA A 124 -5.68 3.12 -15.14
C ALA A 124 -4.72 4.29 -15.42
N ARG A 125 -4.22 4.95 -14.38
CA ARG A 125 -3.25 6.05 -14.49
C ARG A 125 -1.95 5.63 -15.19
N ALA A 126 -1.53 4.38 -15.02
CA ALA A 126 -0.34 3.88 -15.73
C ALA A 126 -0.56 3.83 -17.25
N ALA A 127 -1.77 3.49 -17.71
CA ALA A 127 -2.08 3.54 -19.14
C ALA A 127 -1.92 4.95 -19.72
N GLU A 128 -2.39 5.97 -19.00
CA GLU A 128 -2.25 7.37 -19.43
C GLU A 128 -0.78 7.81 -19.52
N ILE A 129 0.03 7.43 -18.51
CA ILE A 129 1.45 7.83 -18.43
C ILE A 129 2.27 7.17 -19.54
N TYR A 130 2.04 5.88 -19.81
CA TYR A 130 2.83 5.11 -20.75
C TYR A 130 2.22 5.03 -22.16
N GLY A 131 1.00 5.56 -22.37
CA GLY A 131 0.30 5.47 -23.63
C GLY A 131 -0.21 4.05 -23.94
N ALA A 132 -0.45 3.23 -22.92
CA ALA A 132 -0.98 1.89 -23.08
C ALA A 132 -2.49 1.90 -23.34
N ARG A 133 -2.97 0.87 -24.02
CA ARG A 133 -4.40 0.66 -24.25
C ARG A 133 -4.98 -0.21 -23.14
N ILE A 134 -6.02 0.27 -22.47
CA ILE A 134 -6.78 -0.54 -21.51
C ILE A 134 -7.73 -1.45 -22.30
N LEU A 135 -7.63 -2.75 -22.10
CA LEU A 135 -8.55 -3.75 -22.63
C LEU A 135 -9.74 -3.99 -21.73
N GLU A 136 -9.54 -4.00 -20.43
CA GLU A 136 -10.59 -4.28 -19.45
C GLU A 136 -10.26 -3.59 -18.12
N ARG A 137 -11.29 -3.13 -17.40
CA ARG A 137 -11.21 -2.48 -16.08
C ARG A 137 -11.90 -3.36 -15.04
N GLY A 138 -11.53 -3.16 -13.76
CA GLY A 138 -12.18 -3.85 -12.65
C GLY A 138 -11.98 -5.36 -12.73
N ILE A 139 -10.74 -5.80 -13.00
CA ILE A 139 -10.41 -7.22 -13.20
C ILE A 139 -9.98 -7.93 -11.92
N GLU A 140 -9.96 -7.23 -10.80
CA GLU A 140 -9.69 -7.80 -9.49
C GLU A 140 -10.80 -8.78 -9.06
N ASP A 141 -10.40 -9.87 -8.41
CA ASP A 141 -11.29 -10.94 -7.94
C ASP A 141 -12.24 -10.47 -6.81
N SER A 142 -11.87 -9.39 -6.11
CA SER A 142 -12.67 -8.79 -5.05
C SER A 142 -12.97 -7.31 -5.35
N PRO A 143 -14.25 -6.91 -5.42
CA PRO A 143 -14.62 -5.51 -5.69
C PRO A 143 -14.33 -4.57 -4.51
N VAL A 144 -13.99 -5.12 -3.34
CA VAL A 144 -13.73 -4.35 -2.11
C VAL A 144 -12.22 -4.27 -1.88
N ASN A 145 -11.51 -3.58 -2.77
CA ASN A 145 -10.08 -3.35 -2.63
C ASN A 145 -9.83 -1.86 -2.37
N LYS A 146 -9.52 -1.51 -1.12
CA LYS A 146 -9.21 -0.13 -0.72
C LYS A 146 -7.89 -0.09 0.00
N THR A 147 -7.09 0.93 -0.30
CA THR A 147 -5.86 1.21 0.44
C THR A 147 -6.01 2.53 1.15
N ARG A 148 -5.73 2.52 2.44
CA ARG A 148 -5.62 3.71 3.27
C ARG A 148 -4.17 4.18 3.28
N PHE A 149 -3.98 5.44 2.94
CA PHE A 149 -2.71 6.15 2.98
C PHE A 149 -2.74 7.17 4.10
N VAL A 150 -1.61 7.39 4.72
CA VAL A 150 -1.39 8.50 5.65
C VAL A 150 -0.53 9.55 4.99
N VAL A 151 -0.85 10.80 5.29
CA VAL A 151 -0.04 11.95 4.88
C VAL A 151 0.89 12.27 6.04
N LEU A 152 2.18 12.25 5.78
CA LEU A 152 3.25 12.47 6.74
C LEU A 152 3.86 13.86 6.55
N ALA A 153 4.14 14.56 7.64
CA ALA A 153 4.84 15.83 7.67
C ALA A 153 5.65 15.95 8.97
N ARG A 154 6.51 16.95 9.06
CA ARG A 154 7.23 17.25 10.33
C ARG A 154 6.32 17.77 11.42
N GLU A 155 5.28 18.46 11.04
CA GLU A 155 4.29 19.02 11.96
C GLU A 155 2.96 18.31 11.83
N GLY A 156 2.32 18.00 12.96
CA GLY A 156 0.98 17.44 12.99
C GLY A 156 -0.08 18.43 12.53
N ALA A 157 -1.26 17.93 12.19
CA ALA A 157 -2.41 18.77 11.87
C ALA A 157 -3.05 19.37 13.15
N ALA A 158 -3.62 20.55 13.02
CA ALA A 158 -4.47 21.11 14.08
C ALA A 158 -5.75 20.26 14.23
N PRO A 159 -6.29 20.14 15.45
CA PRO A 159 -7.54 19.41 15.68
C PRO A 159 -8.70 19.99 14.88
N THR A 160 -9.48 19.11 14.23
CA THR A 160 -10.66 19.47 13.43
C THR A 160 -11.99 19.16 14.15
N GLY A 161 -11.93 18.36 15.22
CA GLY A 161 -13.10 17.84 15.93
C GLY A 161 -13.64 16.52 15.36
N ASN A 162 -13.10 16.04 14.24
CA ASN A 162 -13.40 14.74 13.67
C ASN A 162 -12.09 14.04 13.26
N ASP A 163 -11.26 13.77 14.25
CA ASP A 163 -9.90 13.31 14.08
C ASP A 163 -9.74 11.86 14.53
N LYS A 164 -8.75 11.18 13.97
CA LYS A 164 -8.20 9.91 14.46
C LYS A 164 -6.81 10.18 15.01
N THR A 165 -6.49 9.60 16.14
CA THR A 165 -5.16 9.64 16.74
C THR A 165 -4.51 8.28 16.65
N SER A 166 -3.29 8.22 16.13
CA SER A 166 -2.43 7.04 16.22
C SER A 166 -1.50 7.18 17.40
N LEU A 167 -1.41 6.12 18.21
CA LEU A 167 -0.58 6.07 19.39
C LEU A 167 0.23 4.77 19.38
N ALA A 168 1.50 4.85 19.67
CA ALA A 168 2.34 3.71 19.99
C ALA A 168 2.79 3.80 21.45
N PHE A 169 2.80 2.68 22.16
CA PHE A 169 3.31 2.62 23.52
C PHE A 169 4.02 1.28 23.76
N GLY A 170 5.06 1.32 24.57
CA GLY A 170 5.73 0.14 25.10
C GLY A 170 5.41 -0.04 26.57
N VAL A 171 5.41 -1.30 27.03
CA VAL A 171 5.23 -1.62 28.45
C VAL A 171 6.58 -1.92 29.08
N ALA A 172 6.91 -1.26 30.19
CA ALA A 172 8.20 -1.44 30.85
C ALA A 172 8.35 -2.83 31.53
N HIS A 173 7.24 -3.48 31.83
CA HIS A 173 7.21 -4.78 32.49
C HIS A 173 6.09 -5.62 31.92
N ASP A 174 6.45 -6.77 31.35
CA ASP A 174 5.46 -7.76 30.91
C ASP A 174 4.94 -8.54 32.12
N ARG A 175 3.70 -8.25 32.50
CA ARG A 175 2.99 -8.92 33.59
C ARG A 175 1.55 -9.22 33.17
N PRO A 176 0.95 -10.31 33.66
CA PRO A 176 -0.46 -10.56 33.42
C PRO A 176 -1.33 -9.34 33.77
N GLY A 177 -2.15 -8.90 32.82
CA GLY A 177 -3.03 -7.74 33.00
C GLY A 177 -2.47 -6.39 32.55
N THR A 178 -1.18 -6.26 32.18
CA THR A 178 -0.59 -4.96 31.75
C THR A 178 -1.33 -4.36 30.55
N LEU A 179 -1.58 -5.14 29.51
CA LEU A 179 -2.36 -4.65 28.37
C LEU A 179 -3.77 -4.24 28.75
N VAL A 180 -4.43 -5.04 29.62
CA VAL A 180 -5.78 -4.74 30.11
C VAL A 180 -5.80 -3.40 30.86
N SER A 181 -4.80 -3.14 31.70
CA SER A 181 -4.70 -1.86 32.43
C SER A 181 -4.60 -0.67 31.48
N VAL A 182 -3.80 -0.79 30.40
CA VAL A 182 -3.72 0.27 29.38
C VAL A 182 -5.07 0.47 28.68
N LEU A 183 -5.76 -0.61 28.32
CA LEU A 183 -7.06 -0.51 27.66
C LEU A 183 -8.14 0.12 28.57
N HIS A 184 -8.07 -0.11 29.87
CA HIS A 184 -8.94 0.57 30.84
C HIS A 184 -8.78 2.09 30.85
N GLU A 185 -7.55 2.63 30.64
CA GLU A 185 -7.34 4.05 30.56
C GLU A 185 -8.13 4.73 29.42
N PHE A 186 -8.31 4.02 28.30
CA PHE A 186 -9.15 4.49 27.18
C PHE A 186 -10.64 4.33 27.50
N ALA A 187 -11.03 3.18 28.06
CA ALA A 187 -12.42 2.89 28.38
C ALA A 187 -12.98 3.90 29.41
N ASP A 188 -12.24 4.17 30.48
CA ASP A 188 -12.63 5.10 31.55
C ASP A 188 -12.79 6.54 31.07
N ARG A 189 -12.11 6.89 29.94
CA ARG A 189 -12.21 8.21 29.28
C ARG A 189 -13.19 8.21 28.11
N SER A 190 -13.94 7.12 27.91
CA SER A 190 -14.85 6.96 26.79
C SER A 190 -14.18 7.15 25.40
N ILE A 191 -12.92 6.76 25.29
CA ILE A 191 -12.16 6.82 24.04
C ILE A 191 -12.33 5.48 23.31
N ASN A 192 -12.93 5.51 22.12
CA ASN A 192 -13.09 4.34 21.28
C ASN A 192 -11.79 3.98 20.55
N LEU A 193 -11.43 2.71 20.58
CA LEU A 193 -10.29 2.17 19.84
C LEU A 193 -10.78 1.50 18.57
N THR A 194 -10.42 2.02 17.41
CA THR A 194 -10.83 1.51 16.10
C THR A 194 -9.87 0.46 15.54
N LYS A 195 -8.61 0.44 16.04
CA LYS A 195 -7.60 -0.54 15.67
C LYS A 195 -6.63 -0.74 16.83
N ILE A 196 -6.25 -1.98 17.07
CA ILE A 196 -5.20 -2.37 18.01
C ILE A 196 -4.29 -3.36 17.29
N GLU A 197 -3.00 -3.13 17.37
CA GLU A 197 -2.00 -3.98 16.74
C GLU A 197 -0.77 -4.07 17.63
N SER A 198 -0.21 -5.26 17.80
CA SER A 198 1.06 -5.46 18.46
C SER A 198 2.19 -5.58 17.44
N ARG A 199 3.32 -4.94 17.75
CA ARG A 199 4.52 -5.01 16.92
C ARG A 199 5.71 -5.43 17.78
N PRO A 200 6.69 -6.18 17.20
CA PRO A 200 7.92 -6.50 17.92
C PRO A 200 8.64 -5.23 18.39
N SER A 201 9.08 -5.22 19.63
CA SER A 201 9.85 -4.11 20.20
C SER A 201 11.20 -3.88 19.50
N GLY A 202 11.71 -4.93 18.84
CA GLY A 202 13.03 -4.93 18.21
C GLY A 202 14.20 -5.12 19.19
N ALA A 203 13.91 -5.32 20.48
CA ALA A 203 14.92 -5.53 21.50
C ALA A 203 15.17 -7.03 21.76
N ASP A 204 14.16 -7.76 22.19
CA ASP A 204 14.25 -9.19 22.52
C ASP A 204 13.08 -9.98 21.94
N LEU A 205 13.28 -11.30 21.72
CA LEU A 205 12.23 -12.21 21.28
C LEU A 205 11.22 -12.43 22.40
N GLY A 206 9.94 -12.16 22.12
CA GLY A 206 8.84 -12.42 23.04
C GLY A 206 8.55 -11.26 24.02
N VAL A 207 9.08 -10.08 23.75
CA VAL A 207 8.81 -8.84 24.54
C VAL A 207 8.13 -7.81 23.66
#